data_7b99e53f9e65b63c026fc9c5e9f1dc16
#
_entry.id   7b99e53f9e65b63c026fc9c5e9f1dc16
#
_cell.length_a   1.000
_cell.length_b   1.000
_cell.length_c   1.000
_cell.angle_alpha   90.00
_cell.angle_beta   90.00
_cell.angle_gamma   90.00
#
_symmetry.space_group_name_H-M   'P 1'
#
loop_
_entity.id
_entity.type
_entity.pdbx_description
1 polymer ?
#
loop_
_entity_poly.entity_id
_entity_poly.type
_entity_poly.pdbx_seq_one_letter_code
_entity_poly.pdbx_strand_id
1 'polypeptide(L)'
;KISKAIWDESKDAIDYAKNCYLFVAKQFEYGEKESGFKSLDYTLINRKGDCGNLSSVFITLLRMQDIPARHLMGFRPDGSLHVWADFYLQDYGWIPVDVTYKHDYTDGGYFGKIKFKHNGFIVQRGIGHPINVLDSPKRSTGLQTYTYQVAYTKEERAKVYISRKVECIEV
;
A
#
# COMPACT_ATOMS: atom_id res chain seq x y z
N LYS A 1 2.73 7.85 -20.28
CA LYS A 1 1.97 9.07 -20.64
C LYS A 1 1.45 9.81 -19.40
N ILE A 2 0.68 9.17 -18.50
CA ILE A 2 0.07 9.82 -17.32
C ILE A 2 1.14 10.48 -16.43
N SER A 3 2.17 9.72 -16.01
CA SER A 3 3.25 10.24 -15.16
C SER A 3 3.92 11.48 -15.76
N LYS A 4 4.24 11.44 -17.09
CA LYS A 4 4.84 12.58 -17.75
C LYS A 4 3.92 13.80 -17.77
N ALA A 5 2.63 13.63 -18.04
CA ALA A 5 1.67 14.74 -18.04
C ALA A 5 1.59 15.42 -16.67
N ILE A 6 1.53 14.62 -15.58
CA ILE A 6 1.52 15.17 -14.22
C ILE A 6 2.85 15.88 -13.90
N TRP A 7 3.98 15.31 -14.35
CA TRP A 7 5.30 15.91 -14.15
C TRP A 7 5.44 17.26 -14.81
N ASP A 8 5.02 17.35 -16.07
CA ASP A 8 5.13 18.58 -16.87
C ASP A 8 4.29 19.75 -16.30
N GLU A 9 3.26 19.44 -15.52
CA GLU A 9 2.39 20.41 -14.83
C GLU A 9 2.85 20.72 -13.38
N SER A 10 3.87 20.03 -12.88
CA SER A 10 4.34 20.16 -11.50
C SER A 10 5.56 21.08 -11.40
N LYS A 11 5.67 21.82 -10.30
CA LYS A 11 6.76 22.78 -10.06
C LYS A 11 8.05 22.10 -9.63
N ASP A 12 7.93 21.03 -8.87
CA ASP A 12 9.03 20.29 -8.27
C ASP A 12 8.60 18.87 -7.92
N ALA A 13 9.50 18.08 -7.35
CA ALA A 13 9.25 16.69 -7.00
C ALA A 13 8.18 16.51 -5.91
N ILE A 14 8.06 17.45 -4.97
CA ILE A 14 7.03 17.38 -3.92
C ILE A 14 5.65 17.72 -4.46
N ASP A 15 5.57 18.71 -5.35
CA ASP A 15 4.34 19.10 -6.05
C ASP A 15 3.89 17.97 -6.98
N TYR A 16 4.82 17.33 -7.69
CA TYR A 16 4.56 16.15 -8.48
C TYR A 16 3.97 15.00 -7.65
N ALA A 17 4.61 14.68 -6.52
CA ALA A 17 4.10 13.64 -5.64
C ALA A 17 2.70 13.95 -5.11
N LYS A 18 2.44 15.22 -4.78
CA LYS A 18 1.11 15.70 -4.35
C LYS A 18 0.08 15.59 -5.49
N ASN A 19 0.45 15.95 -6.70
CA ASN A 19 -0.42 15.84 -7.87
C ASN A 19 -0.72 14.36 -8.21
N CYS A 20 0.26 13.46 -8.06
CA CYS A 20 0.03 12.01 -8.16
C CYS A 20 -0.93 11.50 -7.08
N TYR A 21 -0.77 11.95 -5.83
CA TYR A 21 -1.71 11.63 -4.75
C TYR A 21 -3.13 12.07 -5.09
N LEU A 22 -3.30 13.33 -5.51
CA LEU A 22 -4.61 13.87 -5.89
C LEU A 22 -5.20 13.15 -7.11
N PHE A 23 -4.36 12.78 -8.09
CA PHE A 23 -4.78 12.01 -9.25
C PHE A 23 -5.38 10.66 -8.83
N VAL A 24 -4.66 9.88 -8.01
CA VAL A 24 -5.18 8.58 -7.55
C VAL A 24 -6.45 8.79 -6.72
N ALA A 25 -6.43 9.69 -5.79
CA ALA A 25 -7.54 9.92 -4.89
C ALA A 25 -8.83 10.40 -5.61
N LYS A 26 -8.71 11.17 -6.68
CA LYS A 26 -9.87 11.69 -7.44
C LYS A 26 -10.34 10.76 -8.55
N GLN A 27 -9.41 10.02 -9.18
CA GLN A 27 -9.70 9.24 -10.37
C GLN A 27 -10.00 7.77 -10.12
N PHE A 28 -9.77 7.29 -8.88
CA PHE A 28 -9.95 5.88 -8.55
C PHE A 28 -10.97 5.71 -7.42
N GLU A 29 -11.73 4.63 -7.50
CA GLU A 29 -12.64 4.21 -6.44
C GLU A 29 -11.96 3.18 -5.54
N TYR A 30 -12.12 3.37 -4.23
CA TYR A 30 -11.80 2.34 -3.25
C TYR A 30 -12.94 1.31 -3.21
N GLY A 31 -12.62 0.05 -3.38
CA GLY A 31 -13.59 -1.04 -3.36
C GLY A 31 -13.10 -2.24 -2.56
N GLU A 32 -13.76 -2.56 -1.45
CA GLU A 32 -13.46 -3.75 -0.66
C GLU A 32 -13.70 -5.06 -1.44
N LYS A 33 -14.66 -5.06 -2.37
CA LYS A 33 -14.91 -6.19 -3.28
C LYS A 33 -13.75 -6.46 -4.24
N GLU A 34 -12.87 -5.49 -4.40
CA GLU A 34 -11.66 -5.57 -5.22
C GLU A 34 -10.45 -6.03 -4.41
N SER A 35 -10.64 -6.51 -3.17
CA SER A 35 -9.54 -6.91 -2.30
C SER A 35 -8.70 -8.04 -2.91
N GLY A 36 -7.40 -8.01 -2.60
CA GLY A 36 -6.42 -8.94 -3.08
C GLY A 36 -5.56 -8.38 -4.21
N PHE A 37 -4.59 -9.18 -4.64
CA PHE A 37 -3.64 -8.75 -5.66
C PHE A 37 -4.31 -8.61 -7.03
N LYS A 38 -4.25 -7.41 -7.57
CA LYS A 38 -4.61 -7.10 -8.96
C LYS A 38 -3.38 -6.58 -9.69
N SER A 39 -3.31 -6.82 -10.99
CA SER A 39 -2.26 -6.19 -11.80
C SER A 39 -2.44 -4.67 -11.86
N LEU A 40 -1.35 -3.96 -12.10
CA LEU A 40 -1.40 -2.51 -12.28
C LEU A 40 -2.33 -2.13 -13.45
N ASP A 41 -2.27 -2.89 -14.56
CA ASP A 41 -3.12 -2.66 -15.73
C ASP A 41 -4.60 -2.80 -15.39
N TYR A 42 -4.97 -3.83 -14.62
CA TYR A 42 -6.35 -4.00 -14.14
C TYR A 42 -6.82 -2.76 -13.37
N THR A 43 -6.03 -2.29 -12.43
CA THR A 43 -6.37 -1.15 -11.58
C THR A 43 -6.47 0.15 -12.41
N LEU A 44 -5.56 0.35 -13.37
CA LEU A 44 -5.56 1.53 -14.24
C LEU A 44 -6.76 1.55 -15.18
N ILE A 45 -7.13 0.40 -15.76
CA ILE A 45 -8.26 0.30 -16.70
C ILE A 45 -9.59 0.48 -15.97
N ASN A 46 -9.77 -0.24 -14.86
CA ASN A 46 -11.04 -0.26 -14.13
C ASN A 46 -11.22 0.93 -13.18
N ARG A 47 -10.17 1.69 -12.91
CA ARG A 47 -10.18 2.80 -11.95
C ARG A 47 -10.69 2.41 -10.56
N LYS A 48 -10.42 1.17 -10.15
CA LYS A 48 -10.86 0.58 -8.88
C LYS A 48 -9.75 -0.26 -8.27
N GLY A 49 -9.73 -0.30 -6.94
CA GLY A 49 -8.82 -1.16 -6.22
C GLY A 49 -8.96 -1.04 -4.71
N ASP A 50 -8.32 -1.96 -4.00
CA ASP A 50 -8.12 -1.84 -2.55
C ASP A 50 -6.93 -0.93 -2.21
N CYS A 51 -6.60 -0.83 -0.92
CA CYS A 51 -5.51 0.00 -0.44
C CYS A 51 -4.16 -0.35 -1.11
N GLY A 52 -3.86 -1.63 -1.30
CA GLY A 52 -2.62 -2.07 -1.94
C GLY A 52 -2.58 -1.74 -3.43
N ASN A 53 -3.69 -1.94 -4.13
CA ASN A 53 -3.80 -1.64 -5.56
C ASN A 53 -3.67 -0.13 -5.84
N LEU A 54 -4.35 0.71 -5.06
CA LEU A 54 -4.27 2.17 -5.21
C LEU A 54 -2.88 2.71 -4.84
N SER A 55 -2.27 2.18 -3.77
CA SER A 55 -0.89 2.51 -3.41
C SER A 55 0.09 2.12 -4.53
N SER A 56 -0.15 0.99 -5.21
CA SER A 56 0.69 0.56 -6.35
C SER A 56 0.65 1.56 -7.50
N VAL A 57 -0.50 2.14 -7.81
CA VAL A 57 -0.61 3.19 -8.85
C VAL A 57 0.23 4.41 -8.46
N PHE A 58 0.07 4.91 -7.24
CA PHE A 58 0.83 6.04 -6.72
C PHE A 58 2.35 5.78 -6.79
N ILE A 59 2.81 4.65 -6.23
CA ILE A 59 4.22 4.26 -6.20
C ILE A 59 4.79 4.17 -7.63
N THR A 60 4.02 3.61 -8.56
CA THR A 60 4.46 3.47 -9.95
C THR A 60 4.65 4.83 -10.61
N LEU A 61 3.71 5.76 -10.42
CA LEU A 61 3.82 7.11 -10.96
C LEU A 61 5.11 7.80 -10.48
N LEU A 62 5.42 7.70 -9.19
CA LEU A 62 6.64 8.28 -8.62
C LEU A 62 7.91 7.65 -9.18
N ARG A 63 7.96 6.31 -9.21
CA ARG A 63 9.11 5.57 -9.73
C ARG A 63 9.38 5.83 -11.22
N MET A 64 8.36 6.18 -11.99
CA MET A 64 8.53 6.60 -13.40
C MET A 64 9.26 7.93 -13.55
N GLN A 65 9.45 8.69 -12.49
CA GLN A 65 10.25 9.91 -12.42
C GLN A 65 11.45 9.74 -11.44
N ASP A 66 11.92 8.50 -11.30
CA ASP A 66 13.07 8.13 -10.47
C ASP A 66 12.95 8.54 -8.98
N ILE A 67 11.73 8.81 -8.50
CA ILE A 67 11.47 9.09 -7.09
C ILE A 67 11.28 7.76 -6.35
N PRO A 68 12.16 7.42 -5.37
CA PRO A 68 12.03 6.19 -4.62
C PRO A 68 10.71 6.19 -3.83
N ALA A 69 9.93 5.13 -3.99
CA ALA A 69 8.67 4.95 -3.27
C ALA A 69 8.44 3.45 -3.00
N ARG A 70 7.75 3.14 -1.91
CA ARG A 70 7.51 1.76 -1.50
C ARG A 70 6.18 1.60 -0.77
N HIS A 71 5.70 0.38 -0.71
CA HIS A 71 4.56 0.02 0.12
C HIS A 71 4.95 -0.03 1.60
N LEU A 72 4.02 0.39 2.42
CA LEU A 72 4.00 0.15 3.85
C LEU A 72 2.79 -0.72 4.18
N MET A 73 2.99 -1.75 4.97
CA MET A 73 1.93 -2.63 5.44
C MET A 73 1.90 -2.62 6.95
N GLY A 74 0.72 -2.56 7.53
CA GLY A 74 0.57 -2.49 8.96
C GLY A 74 -0.83 -2.84 9.44
N PHE A 75 -1.01 -2.71 10.75
CA PHE A 75 -2.29 -2.86 11.40
C PHE A 75 -2.85 -1.50 11.79
N ARG A 76 -4.14 -1.32 11.58
CA ARG A 76 -4.90 -0.22 12.18
C ARG A 76 -5.15 -0.50 13.67
N PRO A 77 -5.53 0.51 14.45
CA PRO A 77 -5.89 0.31 15.87
C PRO A 77 -7.03 -0.69 16.09
N ASP A 78 -7.92 -0.87 15.11
CA ASP A 78 -9.00 -1.86 15.13
C ASP A 78 -8.56 -3.29 14.77
N GLY A 79 -7.25 -3.51 14.58
CA GLY A 79 -6.67 -4.80 14.20
C GLY A 79 -6.79 -5.15 12.72
N SER A 80 -7.43 -4.31 11.91
CA SER A 80 -7.52 -4.55 10.48
C SER A 80 -6.20 -4.30 9.76
N LEU A 81 -5.96 -5.06 8.69
CA LEU A 81 -4.79 -4.88 7.84
C LEU A 81 -4.97 -3.71 6.90
N HIS A 82 -3.89 -2.94 6.69
CA HIS A 82 -3.89 -1.83 5.76
C HIS A 82 -2.57 -1.69 5.02
N VAL A 83 -2.65 -1.13 3.81
CA VAL A 83 -1.50 -0.81 2.96
C VAL A 83 -1.55 0.65 2.57
N TRP A 84 -0.42 1.32 2.72
CA TRP A 84 -0.21 2.70 2.25
C TRP A 84 1.18 2.82 1.62
N ALA A 85 1.69 4.01 1.41
CA ALA A 85 2.98 4.24 0.79
C ALA A 85 3.84 5.21 1.59
N ASP A 86 5.14 5.18 1.36
CA ASP A 86 6.03 6.31 1.55
C ASP A 86 6.89 6.53 0.30
N PHE A 87 7.39 7.75 0.13
CA PHE A 87 8.33 8.11 -0.91
C PHE A 87 9.48 8.93 -0.31
N TYR A 88 10.62 8.92 -0.97
CA TYR A 88 11.84 9.57 -0.45
C TYR A 88 12.20 10.81 -1.27
N LEU A 89 12.45 11.90 -0.56
CA LEU A 89 13.11 13.09 -1.10
C LEU A 89 14.35 13.41 -0.25
N GLN A 90 15.45 13.79 -0.91
CA GLN A 90 16.76 13.94 -0.27
C GLN A 90 16.71 14.86 0.97
N ASP A 91 16.02 15.99 0.88
CA ASP A 91 15.97 17.00 1.96
C ASP A 91 14.91 16.71 3.05
N TYR A 92 14.04 15.73 2.81
CA TYR A 92 12.88 15.43 3.68
C TYR A 92 12.91 14.01 4.26
N GLY A 93 13.68 13.10 3.65
CA GLY A 93 13.66 11.69 3.99
C GLY A 93 12.39 10.99 3.46
N TRP A 94 11.92 9.97 4.18
CA TRP A 94 10.72 9.21 3.82
C TRP A 94 9.45 9.92 4.25
N ILE A 95 8.60 10.23 3.29
CA ILE A 95 7.35 10.98 3.45
C ILE A 95 6.16 10.03 3.28
N PRO A 96 5.31 9.84 4.32
CA PRO A 96 4.21 8.90 4.25
C PRO A 96 3.02 9.46 3.45
N VAL A 97 2.32 8.59 2.72
CA VAL A 97 1.13 8.93 1.94
C VAL A 97 0.12 7.79 1.96
N ASP A 98 -1.14 8.12 2.19
CA ASP A 98 -2.24 7.18 2.06
C ASP A 98 -3.29 7.68 1.06
N VAL A 99 -3.32 7.05 -0.11
CA VAL A 99 -4.20 7.43 -1.22
C VAL A 99 -5.64 6.91 -1.09
N THR A 100 -5.93 6.15 -0.05
CA THR A 100 -7.23 5.49 0.12
C THR A 100 -8.26 6.33 0.86
N TYR A 101 -7.82 7.28 1.68
CA TYR A 101 -8.70 8.15 2.44
C TYR A 101 -9.05 9.42 1.64
N LYS A 102 -10.24 9.41 1.06
CA LYS A 102 -10.74 10.48 0.17
C LYS A 102 -11.30 11.72 0.89
N HIS A 103 -11.54 11.65 2.20
CA HIS A 103 -12.46 12.58 2.85
C HIS A 103 -11.83 13.83 3.45
N ASP A 104 -10.53 14.05 3.34
CA ASP A 104 -9.86 15.14 4.03
C ASP A 104 -8.91 15.95 3.13
N TYR A 105 -9.41 16.32 1.94
CA TYR A 105 -8.61 17.13 1.00
C TYR A 105 -8.38 18.56 1.45
N THR A 106 -9.21 19.05 2.37
CA THR A 106 -9.19 20.47 2.80
C THR A 106 -8.00 20.80 3.69
N ASP A 107 -7.43 19.82 4.41
CA ASP A 107 -6.28 20.02 5.32
C ASP A 107 -4.99 19.34 4.83
N GLY A 108 -4.91 19.00 3.54
CA GLY A 108 -3.79 18.25 2.96
C GLY A 108 -3.92 16.74 3.10
N GLY A 109 -5.05 16.23 3.61
CA GLY A 109 -5.40 14.82 3.65
C GLY A 109 -4.35 13.96 4.34
N TYR A 110 -4.01 12.86 3.71
CA TYR A 110 -3.00 11.90 4.15
C TYR A 110 -1.72 11.98 3.28
N PHE A 111 -1.36 13.18 2.87
CA PHE A 111 -0.11 13.47 2.18
C PHE A 111 0.88 14.11 3.17
N GLY A 112 2.02 13.48 3.36
CA GLY A 112 3.07 13.93 4.28
C GLY A 112 2.80 13.64 5.75
N LYS A 113 1.61 13.19 6.10
CA LYS A 113 1.21 12.84 7.47
C LYS A 113 0.24 11.66 7.49
N ILE A 114 0.36 10.81 8.48
CA ILE A 114 -0.58 9.71 8.73
C ILE A 114 -1.14 9.86 10.14
N LYS A 115 -2.46 9.90 10.25
CA LYS A 115 -3.13 9.93 11.55
C LYS A 115 -3.13 8.53 12.15
N PHE A 116 -2.52 8.34 13.32
CA PHE A 116 -2.39 7.03 13.98
C PHE A 116 -3.72 6.27 14.09
N LYS A 117 -4.81 6.97 14.39
CA LYS A 117 -6.15 6.37 14.45
C LYS A 117 -6.60 5.66 13.18
N HIS A 118 -5.91 5.87 12.06
CA HIS A 118 -6.23 5.21 10.79
C HIS A 118 -5.21 4.15 10.39
N ASN A 119 -3.93 4.35 10.69
CA ASN A 119 -2.85 3.51 10.14
C ASN A 119 -1.92 2.88 11.20
N GLY A 120 -2.28 2.88 12.47
CA GLY A 120 -1.62 2.14 13.54
C GLY A 120 -0.09 2.03 13.41
N PHE A 121 0.42 0.82 13.33
CA PHE A 121 1.86 0.56 13.26
C PHE A 121 2.26 -0.25 12.01
N ILE A 122 3.50 0.00 11.55
CA ILE A 122 4.07 -0.65 10.36
C ILE A 122 4.68 -2.00 10.77
N VAL A 123 4.35 -3.06 10.03
CA VAL A 123 4.95 -4.39 10.21
C VAL A 123 5.84 -4.78 9.02
N GLN A 124 5.66 -4.14 7.85
CA GLN A 124 6.47 -4.44 6.68
C GLN A 124 6.67 -3.19 5.80
N ARG A 125 7.88 -3.06 5.27
CA ARG A 125 8.24 -2.05 4.26
C ARG A 125 8.66 -2.74 2.98
N GLY A 126 8.05 -2.34 1.86
CA GLY A 126 8.27 -2.97 0.56
C GLY A 126 7.53 -4.29 0.37
N ILE A 127 7.73 -4.91 -0.79
CA ILE A 127 7.14 -6.18 -1.19
C ILE A 127 8.19 -7.10 -1.79
N GLY A 128 7.85 -8.37 -1.97
CA GLY A 128 8.74 -9.33 -2.64
C GLY A 128 9.91 -9.80 -1.78
N HIS A 129 9.80 -9.70 -0.46
CA HIS A 129 10.82 -10.21 0.45
C HIS A 129 10.95 -11.73 0.31
N PRO A 130 12.19 -12.26 0.31
CA PRO A 130 12.39 -13.70 0.31
C PRO A 130 11.90 -14.30 1.64
N ILE A 131 11.16 -15.37 1.55
CA ILE A 131 10.67 -16.12 2.70
C ILE A 131 11.14 -17.56 2.54
N ASN A 132 11.79 -18.09 3.55
CA ASN A 132 12.11 -19.51 3.60
C ASN A 132 10.86 -20.28 4.07
N VAL A 133 10.34 -21.11 3.19
CA VAL A 133 9.23 -22.01 3.52
C VAL A 133 9.76 -23.43 3.37
N LEU A 134 9.96 -24.12 4.48
CA LEU A 134 10.72 -25.36 4.51
C LEU A 134 12.06 -25.14 3.79
N ASP A 135 12.62 -26.07 3.15
CA ASP A 135 13.93 -25.94 2.49
C ASP A 135 13.89 -25.17 1.15
N SER A 136 12.84 -24.42 0.88
CA SER A 136 12.68 -23.70 -0.39
C SER A 136 12.48 -22.19 -0.15
N PRO A 137 13.36 -21.33 -0.67
CA PRO A 137 13.16 -19.90 -0.62
C PRO A 137 11.99 -19.50 -1.52
N LYS A 138 10.98 -18.84 -0.95
CA LYS A 138 9.87 -18.23 -1.69
C LYS A 138 9.85 -16.73 -1.43
N ARG A 139 9.34 -15.98 -2.39
CA ARG A 139 9.14 -14.53 -2.23
C ARG A 139 7.70 -14.26 -1.87
N SER A 140 7.49 -13.35 -0.91
CA SER A 140 6.18 -12.78 -0.69
C SER A 140 5.81 -11.90 -1.88
N THR A 141 4.71 -12.22 -2.52
CA THR A 141 4.14 -11.42 -3.61
C THR A 141 2.87 -10.70 -3.18
N GLY A 142 2.39 -10.99 -1.96
CA GLY A 142 1.17 -10.40 -1.44
C GLY A 142 1.37 -8.98 -0.93
N LEU A 143 0.50 -8.08 -1.31
CA LEU A 143 0.49 -6.69 -0.82
C LEU A 143 -0.06 -6.54 0.60
N GLN A 144 -0.73 -7.55 1.12
CA GLN A 144 -1.34 -7.54 2.47
C GLN A 144 -1.02 -8.81 3.24
N THR A 145 0.12 -9.42 2.96
CA THR A 145 0.52 -10.68 3.57
C THR A 145 1.67 -10.45 4.54
N TYR A 146 1.40 -10.46 5.83
CA TYR A 146 2.40 -10.27 6.90
C TYR A 146 2.98 -11.56 7.42
N THR A 147 2.17 -12.60 7.41
CA THR A 147 2.58 -13.91 7.89
C THR A 147 2.28 -14.95 6.84
N TYR A 148 3.27 -15.75 6.55
CA TYR A 148 3.07 -17.01 5.86
C TYR A 148 2.76 -18.07 6.90
N GLN A 149 1.59 -18.69 6.76
CA GLN A 149 1.24 -19.86 7.51
C GLN A 149 1.14 -21.02 6.53
N VAL A 150 1.92 -22.06 6.78
CA VAL A 150 1.91 -23.26 5.95
C VAL A 150 1.42 -24.39 6.83
N ALA A 151 0.25 -24.91 6.51
CA ALA A 151 -0.29 -26.08 7.18
C ALA A 151 -0.10 -27.30 6.28
N TYR A 152 0.45 -28.36 6.84
CA TYR A 152 0.59 -29.63 6.18
C TYR A 152 -0.33 -30.65 6.82
N THR A 153 -1.01 -31.40 5.98
CA THR A 153 -1.77 -32.55 6.40
C THR A 153 -1.46 -33.74 5.46
N LYS A 154 -1.52 -34.93 5.99
CA LYS A 154 -1.43 -36.15 5.21
C LYS A 154 -2.78 -36.54 4.60
N GLU A 155 -3.84 -35.84 4.96
CA GLU A 155 -5.20 -36.10 4.49
C GLU A 155 -5.61 -35.10 3.40
N GLU A 156 -6.07 -35.57 2.26
CA GLU A 156 -6.44 -34.76 1.11
C GLU A 156 -7.63 -33.79 1.34
N ARG A 157 -8.36 -33.94 2.46
CA ARG A 157 -9.59 -33.17 2.75
C ARG A 157 -9.58 -32.39 4.07
N ALA A 158 -8.43 -32.16 4.65
CA ALA A 158 -8.37 -31.39 5.88
C ALA A 158 -8.70 -29.91 5.63
N LYS A 159 -9.60 -29.35 6.42
CA LYS A 159 -9.88 -27.91 6.45
C LYS A 159 -9.03 -27.28 7.52
N VAL A 160 -8.23 -26.28 7.15
CA VAL A 160 -7.43 -25.51 8.09
C VAL A 160 -8.11 -24.16 8.35
N TYR A 161 -8.41 -23.87 9.61
CA TYR A 161 -8.93 -22.59 10.05
C TYR A 161 -7.81 -21.82 10.74
N ILE A 162 -7.55 -20.61 10.25
CA ILE A 162 -6.53 -19.73 10.83
C ILE A 162 -7.23 -18.49 11.38
N SER A 163 -7.10 -18.25 12.67
CA SER A 163 -7.56 -17.02 13.31
C SER A 163 -6.37 -16.21 13.77
N ARG A 164 -6.48 -14.89 13.68
CA ARG A 164 -5.49 -13.93 14.19
C ARG A 164 -6.18 -12.95 15.11
N LYS A 165 -5.54 -12.63 16.24
CA LYS A 165 -5.96 -11.57 17.14
C LYS A 165 -4.83 -10.55 17.19
N VAL A 166 -5.15 -9.28 16.99
CA VAL A 166 -4.23 -8.16 17.19
C VAL A 166 -4.83 -7.29 18.28
N GLU A 167 -4.06 -7.01 19.29
CA GLU A 167 -4.43 -6.11 20.38
C GLU A 167 -3.44 -4.95 20.40
N CYS A 168 -3.96 -3.72 20.34
CA CYS A 168 -3.19 -2.54 20.61
C CYS A 168 -3.23 -2.27 22.12
N ILE A 169 -2.06 -2.27 22.76
CA ILE A 169 -1.91 -1.94 24.16
C ILE A 169 -1.36 -0.51 24.21
N GLU A 170 -2.06 0.40 24.86
CA GLU A 170 -1.50 1.71 25.21
C GLU A 170 -0.45 1.51 26.30
N VAL A 171 0.77 1.99 26.07
CA VAL A 171 1.91 1.93 27.00
C VAL A 171 2.13 3.30 27.59
#